data_c55d9f648cbab7d350cda5d7fdad621a
#
_entry.id   c55d9f648cbab7d350cda5d7fdad621a
#
_cell.length_a   1.000
_cell.length_b   1.000
_cell.length_c   1.000
_cell.angle_alpha   90.00
_cell.angle_beta   90.00
_cell.angle_gamma   90.00
#
_symmetry.space_group_name_H-M   'P 1'
#
loop_
_entity.id
_entity.type
_entity.pdbx_description
1 polymer ?
#
loop_
_entity_poly.entity_id
_entity_poly.type
_entity_poly.pdbx_seq_one_letter_code
_entity_poly.pdbx_strand_id
1 'polypeptide(L)'
;MKLAGPVSRRSHFNVMTECSVLPGCETEVLGHLAELALATRIEPGSIGYDYFQSVENPRHILIVERYVTEADFSVHLASAHFAVLGKALINPLLADRKVLTFKGDGPTR
;
A
#
# COMPACT_ATOMS: atom_id res chain seq x y z
N MET A 1 -31.28 -1.11 7.92
CA MET A 1 -30.60 -1.31 8.01
C MET A 1 -29.92 -1.12 8.46
N LYS A 2 -29.81 -1.08 8.58
CA LYS A 2 -29.06 -0.90 8.96
C LYS A 2 -28.18 -1.34 8.65
N LEU A 3 -28.27 -1.63 8.48
CA LEU A 3 -27.33 -2.08 8.06
C LEU A 3 -26.10 -1.69 7.85
N ALA A 4 -25.87 -1.68 7.33
CA ALA A 4 -24.70 -1.09 6.74
C ALA A 4 -24.04 -0.16 7.68
N GLY A 5 -24.75 0.45 8.53
CA GLY A 5 -24.18 1.34 9.50
C GLY A 5 -23.07 0.73 10.32
N PRO A 6 -23.25 -0.46 10.88
CA PRO A 6 -22.17 -1.05 11.68
C PRO A 6 -20.91 -1.30 10.88
N VAL A 7 -21.04 -1.73 9.63
CA VAL A 7 -19.86 -2.00 8.81
C VAL A 7 -19.11 -0.72 8.51
N SER A 8 -19.82 0.34 8.19
CA SER A 8 -19.17 1.59 7.81
C SER A 8 -18.47 2.27 8.97
N ARG A 9 -18.82 1.90 10.20
CA ARG A 9 -18.19 2.48 11.39
C ARG A 9 -16.98 1.71 11.87
N ARG A 10 -16.69 0.57 11.28
CA ARG A 10 -15.51 -0.16 11.71
C ARG A 10 -14.27 0.60 11.36
N SER A 11 -13.36 0.62 12.30
CA SER A 11 -12.05 1.17 12.04
C SER A 11 -11.28 0.20 11.16
N HIS A 12 -10.76 0.71 10.08
CA HIS A 12 -9.90 -0.04 9.20
C HIS A 12 -8.44 0.23 9.56
N PHE A 13 -7.56 -0.61 9.06
CA PHE A 13 -6.13 -0.42 9.24
C PHE A 13 -5.56 0.18 7.96
N ASN A 14 -4.98 1.37 8.07
CA ASN A 14 -4.48 2.14 6.93
C ASN A 14 -2.97 2.19 6.96
N VAL A 15 -2.37 2.10 5.78
CA VAL A 15 -0.93 2.17 5.62
C VAL A 15 -0.62 3.17 4.51
N MET A 16 0.27 4.11 4.80
CA MET A 16 0.76 5.05 3.78
C MET A 16 2.28 4.93 3.75
N THR A 17 2.83 4.69 2.58
CA THR A 17 4.27 4.59 2.41
C THR A 17 4.74 5.65 1.43
N GLU A 18 5.62 6.53 1.91
CA GLU A 18 6.27 7.52 1.04
C GLU A 18 7.60 6.95 0.59
N CYS A 19 7.77 6.84 -0.71
CA CYS A 19 8.98 6.30 -1.30
C CYS A 19 9.73 7.38 -2.06
N SER A 20 11.04 7.44 -1.83
CA SER A 20 11.95 8.22 -2.68
C SER A 20 12.75 7.22 -3.50
N VAL A 21 12.51 7.18 -4.80
CA VAL A 21 13.12 6.19 -5.69
C VAL A 21 14.51 6.66 -6.10
N LEU A 22 15.44 5.71 -6.24
CA LEU A 22 16.76 6.04 -6.77
C LEU A 22 16.63 6.58 -8.18
N PRO A 23 17.49 7.56 -8.58
CA PRO A 23 17.40 8.16 -9.92
C PRO A 23 17.47 7.10 -11.01
N GLY A 24 16.54 7.20 -11.96
CA GLY A 24 16.50 6.30 -13.10
C GLY A 24 15.76 5.00 -12.85
N CYS A 25 15.30 4.74 -11.62
CA CYS A 25 14.61 3.49 -11.29
C CYS A 25 13.09 3.64 -11.24
N GLU A 26 12.56 4.79 -11.63
CA GLU A 26 11.15 5.10 -11.49
C GLU A 26 10.26 4.12 -12.24
N THR A 27 10.59 3.88 -13.50
CA THR A 27 9.77 3.00 -14.35
C THR A 27 9.77 1.58 -13.84
N GLU A 28 10.93 1.10 -13.37
CA GLU A 28 11.03 -0.25 -12.82
C GLU A 28 10.21 -0.39 -11.55
N VAL A 29 10.30 0.60 -10.65
CA VAL A 29 9.51 0.57 -9.40
C VAL A 29 8.02 0.57 -9.72
N LEU A 30 7.58 1.41 -10.65
CA LEU A 30 6.16 1.46 -11.02
C LEU A 30 5.69 0.13 -11.61
N GLY A 31 6.52 -0.53 -12.39
CA GLY A 31 6.18 -1.85 -12.94
C GLY A 31 6.01 -2.89 -11.84
N HIS A 32 6.92 -2.93 -10.87
CA HIS A 32 6.80 -3.85 -9.74
C HIS A 32 5.59 -3.51 -8.86
N LEU A 33 5.30 -2.23 -8.67
CA LEU A 33 4.12 -1.82 -7.90
C LEU A 33 2.84 -2.23 -8.59
N ALA A 34 2.78 -2.17 -9.91
CA ALA A 34 1.60 -2.60 -10.64
C ALA A 34 1.31 -4.08 -10.38
N GLU A 35 2.35 -4.93 -10.38
CA GLU A 35 2.20 -6.34 -10.08
C GLU A 35 1.81 -6.58 -8.62
N LEU A 36 2.46 -5.87 -7.70
CA LEU A 36 2.19 -6.01 -6.28
C LEU A 36 0.76 -5.58 -5.96
N ALA A 37 0.29 -4.51 -6.59
CA ALA A 37 -1.07 -4.03 -6.40
C ALA A 37 -2.11 -5.09 -6.82
N LEU A 38 -1.89 -5.72 -7.96
CA LEU A 38 -2.81 -6.76 -8.45
C LEU A 38 -2.87 -7.93 -7.46
N ALA A 39 -1.71 -8.38 -7.00
CA ALA A 39 -1.65 -9.51 -6.07
C ALA A 39 -2.26 -9.15 -4.72
N THR A 40 -2.01 -7.94 -4.24
CA THR A 40 -2.52 -7.50 -2.94
C THR A 40 -4.03 -7.35 -2.95
N ARG A 41 -4.59 -6.85 -4.05
CA ARG A 41 -6.04 -6.64 -4.15
C ARG A 41 -6.85 -7.92 -4.08
N ILE A 42 -6.21 -9.07 -4.31
CA ILE A 42 -6.88 -10.38 -4.22
C ILE A 42 -6.86 -10.90 -2.77
N GLU A 43 -6.03 -10.35 -1.91
CA GLU A 43 -5.99 -10.78 -0.50
C GLU A 43 -7.35 -10.53 0.16
N PRO A 44 -7.86 -11.52 0.91
CA PRO A 44 -9.21 -11.39 1.49
C PRO A 44 -9.39 -10.18 2.40
N GLY A 45 -8.33 -9.76 3.09
CA GLY A 45 -8.42 -8.64 4.01
C GLY A 45 -8.07 -7.30 3.40
N SER A 46 -7.73 -7.25 2.12
CA SER A 46 -7.40 -6.00 1.44
C SER A 46 -8.66 -5.25 1.04
N ILE A 47 -8.74 -3.98 1.40
CA ILE A 47 -9.84 -3.12 0.98
C ILE A 47 -9.39 -2.24 -0.18
N GLY A 48 -8.12 -1.84 -0.20
CA GLY A 48 -7.60 -1.01 -1.27
C GLY A 48 -6.09 -1.01 -1.28
N TYR A 49 -5.53 -0.85 -2.48
CA TYR A 49 -4.10 -0.72 -2.68
C TYR A 49 -3.91 0.18 -3.90
N ASP A 50 -3.45 1.40 -3.66
CA ASP A 50 -3.27 2.39 -4.71
C ASP A 50 -1.88 3.00 -4.57
N TYR A 51 -1.35 3.47 -5.68
CA TYR A 51 -0.04 4.14 -5.66
C TYR A 51 -0.08 5.32 -6.62
N PHE A 52 0.69 6.35 -6.26
CA PHE A 52 0.63 7.63 -6.94
C PHE A 52 2.05 8.14 -7.13
N GLN A 53 2.32 8.70 -8.28
CA GLN A 53 3.60 9.34 -8.57
C GLN A 53 3.39 10.85 -8.55
N SER A 54 4.30 11.56 -7.88
CA SER A 54 4.23 13.01 -7.85
C SER A 54 4.39 13.59 -9.25
N VAL A 55 3.54 14.55 -9.57
CA VAL A 55 3.61 15.22 -10.87
C VAL A 55 4.89 16.04 -10.99
N GLU A 56 5.36 16.61 -9.89
CA GLU A 56 6.52 17.48 -9.89
C GLU A 56 7.83 16.75 -9.64
N ASN A 57 7.76 15.56 -9.02
CA ASN A 57 8.94 14.78 -8.70
C ASN A 57 8.68 13.31 -8.97
N PRO A 58 9.04 12.80 -10.16
CA PRO A 58 8.75 11.41 -10.53
C PRO A 58 9.37 10.37 -9.60
N ARG A 59 10.39 10.74 -8.83
CA ARG A 59 11.01 9.83 -7.87
C ARG A 59 10.20 9.69 -6.59
N HIS A 60 9.21 10.54 -6.37
CA HIS A 60 8.39 10.50 -5.18
C HIS A 60 7.11 9.74 -5.47
N ILE A 61 6.94 8.60 -4.81
CA ILE A 61 5.79 7.72 -4.99
C ILE A 61 5.13 7.49 -3.63
N LEU A 62 3.82 7.62 -3.59
CA LEU A 62 3.02 7.37 -2.40
C LEU A 62 2.22 6.10 -2.62
N ILE A 63 2.29 5.17 -1.66
CA ILE A 63 1.48 3.94 -1.67
C ILE A 63 0.44 4.08 -0.56
N VAL A 64 -0.82 3.84 -0.90
CA VAL A 64 -1.92 3.93 0.06
C VAL A 64 -2.62 2.58 0.11
N GLU A 65 -2.63 1.95 1.29
CA GLU A 65 -3.19 0.63 1.49
C GLU A 65 -4.23 0.69 2.59
N ARG A 66 -5.26 -0.12 2.46
CA ARG A 66 -6.26 -0.24 3.50
C ARG A 66 -6.63 -1.70 3.68
N TYR A 67 -6.68 -2.14 4.94
CA TYR A 67 -7.01 -3.51 5.31
C TYR A 67 -8.17 -3.50 6.30
N VAL A 68 -8.91 -4.60 6.34
CA VAL A 68 -10.00 -4.72 7.30
C VAL A 68 -9.46 -4.63 8.73
N THR A 69 -8.36 -5.32 9.02
CA THR A 69 -7.73 -5.31 10.35
C THR A 69 -6.22 -5.23 10.23
N GLU A 70 -5.57 -4.93 11.34
CA GLU A 70 -4.11 -4.96 11.40
C GLU A 70 -3.57 -6.36 11.13
N ALA A 71 -4.30 -7.39 11.56
CA ALA A 71 -3.90 -8.78 11.30
C ALA A 71 -3.85 -9.05 9.79
N ASP A 72 -4.77 -8.46 9.02
CA ASP A 72 -4.77 -8.62 7.57
C ASP A 72 -3.56 -7.95 6.94
N PHE A 73 -3.10 -6.84 7.49
CA PHE A 73 -1.84 -6.23 7.05
C PHE A 73 -0.66 -7.15 7.36
N SER A 74 -0.67 -7.81 8.52
CA SER A 74 0.39 -8.77 8.86
C SER A 74 0.41 -9.94 7.89
N VAL A 75 -0.77 -10.41 7.45
CA VAL A 75 -0.85 -11.45 6.42
C VAL A 75 -0.23 -10.96 5.12
N HIS A 76 -0.51 -9.72 4.74
CA HIS A 76 0.11 -9.11 3.55
C HIS A 76 1.64 -9.10 3.66
N LEU A 77 2.17 -8.67 4.79
CA LEU A 77 3.62 -8.60 4.99
C LEU A 77 4.28 -9.97 4.96
N ALA A 78 3.55 -11.03 5.28
CA ALA A 78 4.06 -12.40 5.25
C ALA A 78 3.84 -13.08 3.90
N SER A 79 3.21 -12.41 2.95
CA SER A 79 2.88 -13.02 1.66
C SER A 79 4.11 -13.19 0.76
N ALA A 80 4.02 -14.16 -0.14
CA ALA A 80 5.08 -14.39 -1.11
C ALA A 80 5.24 -13.21 -2.07
N HIS A 81 4.14 -12.60 -2.49
CA HIS A 81 4.23 -11.46 -3.40
C HIS A 81 4.87 -10.24 -2.75
N PHE A 82 4.65 -10.03 -1.45
CA PHE A 82 5.36 -8.94 -0.76
C PHE A 82 6.85 -9.26 -0.63
N ALA A 83 7.21 -10.51 -0.32
CA ALA A 83 8.61 -10.89 -0.19
C ALA A 83 9.36 -10.70 -1.51
N VAL A 84 8.75 -11.07 -2.63
CA VAL A 84 9.41 -10.99 -3.93
C VAL A 84 9.37 -9.57 -4.48
N LEU A 85 8.19 -8.97 -4.57
CA LEU A 85 8.04 -7.67 -5.23
C LEU A 85 8.41 -6.53 -4.30
N GLY A 86 7.95 -6.57 -3.05
CA GLY A 86 8.21 -5.49 -2.12
C GLY A 86 9.63 -5.49 -1.59
N LYS A 87 10.03 -6.58 -0.96
CA LYS A 87 11.34 -6.64 -0.30
C LYS A 87 12.49 -6.84 -1.27
N ALA A 88 12.36 -7.80 -2.17
CA ALA A 88 13.49 -8.19 -3.01
C ALA A 88 13.68 -7.27 -4.21
N LEU A 89 12.60 -6.76 -4.81
CA LEU A 89 12.69 -5.98 -6.04
C LEU A 89 12.51 -4.48 -5.85
N ILE A 90 11.53 -4.05 -5.04
CA ILE A 90 11.25 -2.62 -4.88
C ILE A 90 12.21 -1.97 -3.87
N ASN A 91 12.31 -2.52 -2.67
CA ASN A 91 13.09 -1.87 -1.61
C ASN A 91 14.52 -1.50 -2.00
N PRO A 92 15.26 -2.35 -2.72
CA PRO A 92 16.63 -1.97 -3.14
C PRO A 92 16.69 -0.78 -4.09
N LEU A 93 15.58 -0.45 -4.73
CA LEU A 93 15.53 0.68 -5.67
C LEU A 93 15.09 1.99 -5.01
N LEU A 94 14.90 1.98 -3.69
CA LEU A 94 14.47 3.16 -2.96
C LEU A 94 15.66 3.79 -2.23
N ALA A 95 15.76 5.11 -2.32
CA ALA A 95 16.71 5.89 -1.55
C ALA A 95 16.20 6.10 -0.13
N ASP A 96 14.88 6.19 0.04
CA ASP A 96 14.26 6.40 1.33
C ASP A 96 12.84 5.86 1.32
N ARG A 97 12.34 5.50 2.52
CA ARG A 97 10.99 4.97 2.65
C ARG A 97 10.48 5.29 4.05
N LYS A 98 9.30 5.89 4.11
CA LYS A 98 8.63 6.20 5.37
C LYS A 98 7.27 5.54 5.38
N VAL A 99 6.99 4.80 6.45
CA VAL A 99 5.72 4.09 6.59
C VAL A 99 4.95 4.69 7.75
N LEU A 100 3.71 5.05 7.50
CA LEU A 100 2.77 5.53 8.50
C LEU A 100 1.58 4.59 8.55
N THR A 101 1.23 4.13 9.75
CA THR A 101 0.05 3.29 9.93
C THR A 101 -0.90 3.97 10.91
N PHE A 102 -2.20 3.78 10.69
CA PHE A 102 -3.20 4.34 11.58
C PHE A 102 -4.52 3.59 11.44
N LYS A 103 -5.29 3.60 12.51
CA LYS A 103 -6.63 3.02 12.50
C LYS A 103 -7.64 4.12 12.22
N GLY A 104 -8.68 3.77 11.49
CA GLY A 104 -9.74 4.71 11.19
C GLY A 104 -10.50 4.29 9.96
N ASP A 105 -11.58 5.00 9.69
CA ASP A 105 -12.41 4.71 8.52
C ASP A 105 -11.85 5.35 7.25
N GLY A 106 -10.69 5.95 7.36
CA GLY A 106 -10.13 6.70 6.28
C GLY A 106 -10.69 8.11 6.21
N PRO A 107 -10.38 8.86 5.15
CA PRO A 107 -10.85 10.23 5.00
C PRO A 107 -12.35 10.27 4.99
N THR A 108 -12.95 11.16 5.75
CA THR A 108 -14.37 11.29 5.75
C THR A 108 -14.82 12.40 4.83
N ARG A 109 -14.39 12.92 4.56
CA ARG A 109 -14.94 13.67 3.70
C ARG A 109 -14.91 14.48 3.36
#